data_43e86b0b0ccb654864cd38e747b5745a
#
_entry.id   43e86b0b0ccb654864cd38e747b5745a
#
_cell.length_a   1.000
_cell.length_b   1.000
_cell.length_c   1.000
_cell.angle_alpha   90.00
_cell.angle_beta   90.00
_cell.angle_gamma   90.00
#
_symmetry.space_group_name_H-M   'P 1'
#
loop_
_entity.id
_entity.type
_entity.pdbx_description
1 polymer ?
#
loop_
_entity_poly.entity_id
_entity_poly.type
_entity_poly.pdbx_seq_one_letter_code
_entity_poly.pdbx_strand_id
1 'polypeptide(L)'
;AAMVVGALWPLMGRRGRLSLMLYATLVGWSRIAAGMHFPADVLAGWTLGWSCTALAGWLLPLAAPVWQSARRTSAWVWFTVAASAVMTDQLTKFAIIRTFAYGEQVEITPFFNLVHVLNPGAAFSFLANAGGWQRYFFITLGLAVSAWLGRMLCQQRPRLEAMGYSLILGGALGNVADRVLRGQ
;
A
#
# COMPACT_ATOMS: atom_id res chain seq x y z
N ALA A 1 2.28 2.99 9.00
CA ALA A 1 2.76 4.28 9.51
C ALA A 1 4.30 4.33 9.55
N ALA A 2 4.99 3.40 10.22
CA ALA A 2 6.46 3.46 10.41
C ALA A 2 7.26 3.48 9.10
N MET A 3 6.89 2.68 8.09
CA MET A 3 7.55 2.73 6.77
C MET A 3 7.42 4.10 6.09
N VAL A 4 6.24 4.72 6.18
CA VAL A 4 6.01 6.07 5.61
C VAL A 4 6.87 7.10 6.35
N VAL A 5 6.90 7.03 7.67
CA VAL A 5 7.76 7.89 8.50
C VAL A 5 9.22 7.70 8.12
N GLY A 6 9.71 6.47 8.05
CA GLY A 6 11.08 6.15 7.68
C GLY A 6 11.46 6.63 6.28
N ALA A 7 10.59 6.41 5.29
CA ALA A 7 10.82 6.83 3.90
C ALA A 7 10.86 8.36 3.74
N LEU A 8 10.02 9.09 4.48
CA LEU A 8 9.96 10.55 4.42
C LEU A 8 10.98 11.24 5.34
N TRP A 9 11.55 10.52 6.31
CA TRP A 9 12.45 11.08 7.33
C TRP A 9 13.64 11.86 6.77
N PRO A 10 14.36 11.36 5.73
CA PRO A 10 15.49 12.09 5.16
C PRO A 10 15.08 13.39 4.45
N LEU A 11 13.84 13.45 3.96
CA LEU A 11 13.32 14.57 3.16
C LEU A 11 12.75 15.69 4.04
N MET A 12 12.58 15.45 5.33
CA MET A 12 11.87 16.36 6.23
C MET A 12 12.83 17.11 7.16
N GLY A 13 12.60 18.41 7.31
CA GLY A 13 13.21 19.23 8.36
C GLY A 13 12.68 18.85 9.76
N ARG A 14 13.24 19.45 10.82
CA ARG A 14 12.89 19.13 12.23
C ARG A 14 11.39 19.13 12.51
N ARG A 15 10.64 20.15 12.01
CA ARG A 15 9.19 20.25 12.22
C ARG A 15 8.44 19.11 11.52
N GLY A 16 8.81 18.79 10.26
CA GLY A 16 8.22 17.69 9.52
C GLY A 16 8.46 16.34 10.18
N ARG A 17 9.66 16.10 10.72
CA ARG A 17 9.96 14.86 11.48
C ARG A 17 9.11 14.73 12.74
N LEU A 18 8.90 15.82 13.46
CA LEU A 18 8.01 15.83 14.64
C LEU A 18 6.56 15.53 14.24
N SER A 19 6.07 16.10 13.15
CA SER A 19 4.72 15.81 12.63
C SER A 19 4.57 14.35 12.20
N LEU A 20 5.58 13.75 11.55
CA LEU A 20 5.59 12.35 11.18
C LEU A 20 5.58 11.41 12.40
N MET A 21 6.36 11.74 13.44
CA MET A 21 6.37 10.97 14.68
C MET A 21 5.01 11.06 15.39
N LEU A 22 4.44 12.26 15.48
CA LEU A 22 3.11 12.46 16.06
C LEU A 22 2.05 11.65 15.29
N TYR A 23 2.08 11.70 13.96
CA TYR A 23 1.20 10.88 13.11
C TYR A 23 1.34 9.39 13.40
N ALA A 24 2.57 8.85 13.43
CA ALA A 24 2.80 7.44 13.71
C ALA A 24 2.29 7.03 15.09
N THR A 25 2.51 7.89 16.10
CA THR A 25 2.05 7.66 17.46
C THR A 25 0.53 7.67 17.56
N LEU A 26 -0.14 8.64 16.93
CA LEU A 26 -1.60 8.72 16.91
C LEU A 26 -2.23 7.53 16.19
N VAL A 27 -1.65 7.09 15.06
CA VAL A 27 -2.10 5.88 14.36
C VAL A 27 -1.92 4.65 15.25
N GLY A 28 -0.76 4.47 15.88
CA GLY A 28 -0.52 3.35 16.81
C GLY A 28 -1.51 3.36 17.99
N TRP A 29 -1.68 4.51 18.63
CA TRP A 29 -2.62 4.68 19.72
C TRP A 29 -4.06 4.38 19.33
N SER A 30 -4.52 4.89 18.19
CA SER A 30 -5.88 4.64 17.70
C SER A 30 -6.17 3.15 17.51
N ARG A 31 -5.17 2.35 17.15
CA ARG A 31 -5.30 0.90 16.99
C ARG A 31 -5.44 0.17 18.32
N ILE A 32 -4.70 0.61 19.32
CA ILE A 32 -4.80 0.08 20.70
C ILE A 32 -6.14 0.49 21.32
N ALA A 33 -6.51 1.76 21.20
CA ALA A 33 -7.77 2.29 21.74
C ALA A 33 -9.01 1.66 21.11
N ALA A 34 -8.94 1.27 19.82
CA ALA A 34 -10.00 0.54 19.13
C ALA A 34 -10.05 -0.96 19.47
N GLY A 35 -9.17 -1.46 20.34
CA GLY A 35 -9.09 -2.88 20.71
C GLY A 35 -8.66 -3.82 19.57
N MET A 36 -8.14 -3.26 18.48
CA MET A 36 -7.77 -4.03 17.28
C MET A 36 -6.35 -4.60 17.32
N HIS A 37 -5.50 -4.04 18.18
CA HIS A 37 -4.10 -4.45 18.33
C HIS A 37 -3.64 -4.32 19.78
N PHE A 38 -2.77 -5.23 20.19
CA PHE A 38 -2.03 -5.08 21.43
C PHE A 38 -0.87 -4.07 21.26
N PRO A 39 -0.40 -3.43 22.34
CA PRO A 39 0.77 -2.55 22.27
C PRO A 39 1.99 -3.22 21.63
N ALA A 40 2.19 -4.52 21.84
CA ALA A 40 3.26 -5.30 21.25
C ALA A 40 3.17 -5.35 19.71
N ASP A 41 1.97 -5.45 19.14
CA ASP A 41 1.76 -5.49 17.69
C ASP A 41 2.15 -4.16 17.05
N VAL A 42 1.82 -3.05 17.72
CA VAL A 42 2.18 -1.70 17.26
C VAL A 42 3.70 -1.51 17.29
N LEU A 43 4.35 -1.93 18.38
CA LEU A 43 5.81 -1.88 18.51
C LEU A 43 6.49 -2.78 17.48
N ALA A 44 6.02 -4.01 17.30
CA ALA A 44 6.54 -4.92 16.26
C ALA A 44 6.39 -4.34 14.86
N GLY A 45 5.23 -3.76 14.53
CA GLY A 45 5.02 -3.08 13.25
C GLY A 45 5.91 -1.85 13.06
N TRP A 46 6.24 -1.13 14.13
CA TRP A 46 7.18 -0.01 14.06
C TRP A 46 8.62 -0.47 13.85
N THR A 47 9.07 -1.47 14.62
CA THR A 47 10.44 -2.02 14.47
C THR A 47 10.63 -2.62 13.09
N LEU A 48 9.67 -3.40 12.60
CA LEU A 48 9.72 -3.96 11.25
C LEU A 48 9.74 -2.86 10.18
N GLY A 49 8.87 -1.86 10.28
CA GLY A 49 8.82 -0.75 9.34
C GLY A 49 10.11 0.07 9.29
N TRP A 50 10.72 0.35 10.44
CA TRP A 50 12.01 1.02 10.51
C TRP A 50 13.15 0.15 9.96
N SER A 51 13.17 -1.15 10.31
CA SER A 51 14.17 -2.10 9.82
C SER A 51 14.12 -2.24 8.30
N CYS A 52 12.93 -2.37 7.72
CA CYS A 52 12.76 -2.40 6.25
C CYS A 52 13.25 -1.11 5.59
N THR A 53 12.97 0.05 6.19
CA THR A 53 13.43 1.34 5.65
C THR A 53 14.94 1.50 5.75
N ALA A 54 15.54 1.09 6.87
CA ALA A 54 17.00 1.13 7.06
C ALA A 54 17.69 0.17 6.08
N LEU A 55 17.17 -1.05 5.94
CA LEU A 55 17.69 -2.04 4.99
C LEU A 55 17.58 -1.54 3.55
N ALA A 56 16.43 -0.98 3.17
CA ALA A 56 16.27 -0.36 1.86
C ALA A 56 17.27 0.78 1.65
N GLY A 57 17.44 1.66 2.64
CA GLY A 57 18.41 2.76 2.59
C GLY A 57 19.87 2.30 2.45
N TRP A 58 20.18 1.11 2.94
CA TRP A 58 21.49 0.50 2.81
C TRP A 58 21.66 -0.23 1.46
N LEU A 59 20.65 -0.97 1.01
CA LEU A 59 20.71 -1.77 -0.23
C LEU A 59 20.53 -0.93 -1.51
N LEU A 60 19.65 0.09 -1.49
CA LEU A 60 19.34 0.89 -2.67
C LEU A 60 20.56 1.62 -3.24
N PRO A 61 21.48 2.23 -2.46
CA PRO A 61 22.70 2.83 -3.00
C PRO A 61 23.61 1.82 -3.69
N LEU A 62 23.66 0.56 -3.21
CA LEU A 62 24.46 -0.51 -3.82
C LEU A 62 23.88 -0.94 -5.18
N ALA A 63 22.55 -0.93 -5.30
CA ALA A 63 21.85 -1.24 -6.53
C ALA A 63 21.69 -0.03 -7.47
N ALA A 64 21.87 1.18 -6.98
CA ALA A 64 21.63 2.43 -7.71
C ALA A 64 22.35 2.51 -9.07
N PRO A 65 23.63 2.12 -9.22
CA PRO A 65 24.32 2.16 -10.52
C PRO A 65 23.64 1.28 -11.56
N VAL A 66 23.10 0.13 -11.15
CA VAL A 66 22.42 -0.81 -12.05
C VAL A 66 21.05 -0.26 -12.48
N TRP A 67 20.33 0.38 -11.56
CA TRP A 67 18.97 0.89 -11.79
C TRP A 67 18.96 2.30 -12.40
N GLN A 68 19.98 3.10 -12.16
CA GLN A 68 20.16 4.42 -12.75
C GLN A 68 20.76 4.35 -14.16
N SER A 69 21.34 3.22 -14.57
CA SER A 69 21.80 2.99 -15.93
C SER A 69 20.63 3.15 -16.90
N ALA A 70 20.53 4.34 -17.42
CA ALA A 70 19.38 4.88 -18.12
C ALA A 70 19.28 4.36 -19.56
N ARG A 71 18.94 3.11 -19.76
CA ARG A 71 18.20 2.76 -20.96
C ARG A 71 16.79 3.27 -20.76
N ARG A 72 16.39 4.21 -21.63
CA ARG A 72 15.01 4.74 -21.68
C ARG A 72 14.04 3.57 -21.82
N THR A 73 13.39 3.18 -20.75
CA THR A 73 12.38 2.14 -20.79
C THR A 73 11.08 2.80 -21.21
N SER A 74 10.43 2.25 -22.23
CA SER A 74 9.15 2.75 -22.70
C SER A 74 8.11 2.75 -21.59
N ALA A 75 7.25 3.77 -21.53
CA ALA A 75 6.15 3.86 -20.56
C ALA A 75 5.24 2.62 -20.63
N TRP A 76 5.09 2.01 -21.80
CA TRP A 76 4.28 0.80 -21.98
C TRP A 76 4.76 -0.38 -21.13
N VAL A 77 6.06 -0.53 -20.93
CA VAL A 77 6.60 -1.59 -20.04
C VAL A 77 6.08 -1.39 -18.61
N TRP A 78 6.00 -0.16 -18.16
CA TRP A 78 5.54 0.16 -16.82
C TRP A 78 4.02 0.02 -16.67
N PHE A 79 3.27 0.33 -17.71
CA PHE A 79 1.84 0.04 -17.75
C PHE A 79 1.54 -1.46 -17.80
N THR A 80 2.37 -2.28 -18.47
CA THR A 80 2.22 -3.75 -18.40
C THR A 80 2.53 -4.30 -16.99
N VAL A 81 3.50 -3.73 -16.28
CA VAL A 81 3.76 -4.07 -14.87
C VAL A 81 2.54 -3.72 -14.00
N ALA A 82 1.97 -2.53 -14.18
CA ALA A 82 0.76 -2.13 -13.45
C ALA A 82 -0.43 -3.06 -13.77
N ALA A 83 -0.65 -3.37 -15.04
CA ALA A 83 -1.71 -4.30 -15.46
C ALA A 83 -1.52 -5.71 -14.89
N SER A 84 -0.28 -6.21 -14.85
CA SER A 84 0.04 -7.49 -14.22
C SER A 84 -0.25 -7.47 -12.71
N ALA A 85 0.04 -6.37 -12.04
CA ALA A 85 -0.29 -6.21 -10.63
C ALA A 85 -1.80 -6.22 -10.38
N VAL A 86 -2.60 -5.49 -11.21
CA VAL A 86 -4.07 -5.55 -11.15
C VAL A 86 -4.56 -6.98 -11.38
N MET A 87 -4.04 -7.64 -12.40
CA MET A 87 -4.47 -9.01 -12.74
C MET A 87 -4.19 -9.97 -11.59
N THR A 88 -2.99 -9.93 -11.01
CA THR A 88 -2.61 -10.77 -9.88
C THR A 88 -3.50 -10.47 -8.66
N ASP A 89 -3.75 -9.20 -8.34
CA ASP A 89 -4.66 -8.79 -7.26
C ASP A 89 -6.07 -9.35 -7.47
N GLN A 90 -6.65 -9.18 -8.65
CA GLN A 90 -7.99 -9.66 -8.94
C GLN A 90 -8.10 -11.18 -8.99
N LEU A 91 -7.09 -11.88 -9.52
CA LEU A 91 -7.06 -13.35 -9.56
C LEU A 91 -6.94 -13.94 -8.15
N THR A 92 -6.09 -13.39 -7.30
CA THR A 92 -5.95 -13.86 -5.92
C THR A 92 -7.23 -13.63 -5.12
N LYS A 93 -7.85 -12.46 -5.23
CA LYS A 93 -9.13 -12.14 -4.60
C LYS A 93 -10.26 -13.06 -5.11
N PHE A 94 -10.31 -13.29 -6.41
CA PHE A 94 -11.28 -14.22 -7.01
C PHE A 94 -11.08 -15.65 -6.48
N ALA A 95 -9.85 -16.12 -6.38
CA ALA A 95 -9.55 -17.44 -5.82
C ALA A 95 -10.03 -17.54 -4.36
N ILE A 96 -9.75 -16.53 -3.52
CA ILE A 96 -10.23 -16.49 -2.13
C ILE A 96 -11.75 -16.54 -2.06
N ILE A 97 -12.45 -15.68 -2.82
CA ILE A 97 -13.92 -15.61 -2.83
C ILE A 97 -14.57 -16.94 -3.28
N ARG A 98 -13.89 -17.68 -4.17
CA ARG A 98 -14.39 -18.98 -4.67
C ARG A 98 -14.10 -20.14 -3.72
N THR A 99 -13.06 -20.03 -2.92
CA THR A 99 -12.57 -21.13 -2.07
C THR A 99 -13.11 -21.05 -0.65
N PHE A 100 -13.32 -19.85 -0.11
CA PHE A 100 -13.68 -19.63 1.28
C PHE A 100 -15.06 -18.98 1.41
N ALA A 101 -15.87 -19.45 2.36
CA ALA A 101 -17.08 -18.75 2.78
C ALA A 101 -16.73 -17.41 3.45
N TYR A 102 -17.67 -16.47 3.45
CA TYR A 102 -17.44 -15.18 4.12
C TYR A 102 -17.21 -15.37 5.62
N GLY A 103 -16.14 -14.80 6.13
CA GLY A 103 -15.69 -14.94 7.52
C GLY A 103 -14.90 -16.23 7.80
N GLU A 104 -14.82 -17.13 6.84
CA GLU A 104 -13.99 -18.35 6.98
C GLU A 104 -12.51 -17.98 7.05
N GLN A 105 -11.80 -18.67 7.94
CA GLN A 105 -10.35 -18.52 8.09
C GLN A 105 -9.69 -19.91 8.12
N VAL A 106 -8.52 -19.97 7.51
CA VAL A 106 -7.63 -21.12 7.57
C VAL A 106 -6.32 -20.69 8.20
N GLU A 107 -5.97 -21.32 9.29
CA GLU A 107 -4.69 -21.12 9.96
C GLU A 107 -3.58 -21.80 9.15
N ILE A 108 -2.68 -20.98 8.59
CA ILE A 108 -1.49 -21.47 7.87
C ILE A 108 -0.32 -21.66 8.81
N THR A 109 -0.18 -20.71 9.76
CA THR A 109 0.81 -20.77 10.84
C THR A 109 0.20 -20.13 12.10
N PRO A 110 0.79 -20.31 13.30
CA PRO A 110 0.29 -19.69 14.53
C PRO A 110 0.21 -18.15 14.48
N PHE A 111 0.86 -17.51 13.52
CA PHE A 111 0.90 -16.06 13.36
C PHE A 111 0.37 -15.58 12.00
N PHE A 112 -0.08 -16.46 11.11
CA PHE A 112 -0.59 -16.10 9.80
C PHE A 112 -1.81 -16.96 9.42
N ASN A 113 -2.95 -16.31 9.27
CA ASN A 113 -4.20 -16.92 8.84
C ASN A 113 -4.63 -16.34 7.49
N LEU A 114 -5.17 -17.18 6.63
CA LEU A 114 -5.86 -16.76 5.43
C LEU A 114 -7.34 -16.59 5.77
N VAL A 115 -7.90 -15.42 5.48
CA VAL A 115 -9.28 -15.10 5.86
C VAL A 115 -10.01 -14.41 4.72
N HIS A 116 -11.28 -14.79 4.50
CA HIS A 116 -12.18 -14.11 3.56
C HIS A 116 -12.98 -13.04 4.28
N VAL A 117 -12.51 -11.81 4.24
CA VAL A 117 -13.20 -10.63 4.80
C VAL A 117 -13.28 -9.51 3.79
N LEU A 118 -14.31 -8.70 3.92
CA LEU A 118 -14.54 -7.52 3.09
C LEU A 118 -14.01 -6.27 3.81
N ASN A 119 -13.42 -5.35 3.06
CA ASN A 119 -12.95 -4.07 3.59
C ASN A 119 -13.64 -2.89 2.89
N PRO A 120 -14.79 -2.42 3.39
CA PRO A 120 -15.52 -1.30 2.80
C PRO A 120 -14.83 0.06 2.98
N GLY A 121 -13.77 0.11 3.78
CA GLY A 121 -12.99 1.32 4.05
C GLY A 121 -11.67 1.37 3.30
N ALA A 122 -10.76 2.18 3.83
CA ALA A 122 -9.34 2.21 3.44
C ALA A 122 -8.51 1.32 4.37
N ALA A 123 -7.17 1.46 4.26
CA ALA A 123 -6.26 0.80 5.17
C ALA A 123 -6.71 1.01 6.62
N PHE A 124 -6.70 -0.08 7.38
CA PHE A 124 -7.15 -0.09 8.78
C PHE A 124 -8.64 0.21 8.99
N SER A 125 -9.49 -0.13 8.04
CA SER A 125 -10.94 0.11 8.09
C SER A 125 -11.31 1.60 8.28
N PHE A 126 -10.43 2.52 7.84
CA PHE A 126 -10.72 3.95 7.88
C PHE A 126 -11.98 4.24 7.06
N LEU A 127 -12.96 4.91 7.67
CA LEU A 127 -14.29 5.19 7.12
C LEU A 127 -15.13 3.94 6.79
N ALA A 128 -14.83 2.75 7.32
CA ALA A 128 -15.60 1.55 7.01
C ALA A 128 -17.10 1.69 7.35
N ASN A 129 -17.44 2.46 8.38
CA ASN A 129 -18.79 2.68 8.88
C ASN A 129 -19.38 4.07 8.55
N ALA A 130 -18.96 4.70 7.46
CA ALA A 130 -19.34 6.07 7.12
C ALA A 130 -20.63 6.18 6.28
N GLY A 131 -21.53 5.19 6.32
CA GLY A 131 -22.87 5.28 5.70
C GLY A 131 -22.92 5.13 4.18
N GLY A 132 -21.85 4.63 3.52
CA GLY A 132 -21.85 4.25 2.10
C GLY A 132 -21.21 5.26 1.14
N TRP A 133 -21.14 6.55 1.49
CA TRP A 133 -20.54 7.58 0.63
C TRP A 133 -19.02 7.38 0.44
N GLN A 134 -18.36 6.74 1.40
CA GLN A 134 -16.93 6.43 1.38
C GLN A 134 -16.52 5.63 0.14
N ARG A 135 -17.37 4.77 -0.38
CA ARG A 135 -17.14 4.04 -1.63
C ARG A 135 -16.82 4.99 -2.78
N TYR A 136 -17.66 5.99 -3.00
CA TYR A 136 -17.48 6.98 -4.07
C TYR A 136 -16.27 7.87 -3.83
N PHE A 137 -16.04 8.24 -2.59
CA PHE A 137 -14.85 8.99 -2.19
C PHE A 137 -13.57 8.23 -2.55
N PHE A 138 -13.46 6.94 -2.17
CA PHE A 138 -12.28 6.15 -2.47
C PHE A 138 -12.15 5.80 -3.95
N ILE A 139 -13.23 5.65 -4.70
CA ILE A 139 -13.19 5.52 -6.17
C ILE A 139 -12.58 6.78 -6.77
N THR A 140 -13.09 7.95 -6.42
CA THR A 140 -12.63 9.23 -6.96
C THR A 140 -11.15 9.47 -6.61
N LEU A 141 -10.77 9.24 -5.37
CA LEU A 141 -9.38 9.35 -4.91
C LEU A 141 -8.47 8.37 -5.65
N GLY A 142 -8.89 7.11 -5.77
CA GLY A 142 -8.14 6.08 -6.49
C GLY A 142 -7.93 6.42 -7.97
N LEU A 143 -8.96 6.93 -8.64
CA LEU A 143 -8.87 7.38 -10.03
C LEU A 143 -7.95 8.61 -10.17
N ALA A 144 -8.05 9.59 -9.27
CA ALA A 144 -7.19 10.76 -9.28
C ALA A 144 -5.71 10.40 -9.09
N VAL A 145 -5.41 9.54 -8.12
CA VAL A 145 -4.07 9.03 -7.88
C VAL A 145 -3.57 8.21 -9.08
N SER A 146 -4.43 7.36 -9.65
CA SER A 146 -4.09 6.56 -10.83
C SER A 146 -3.76 7.42 -12.05
N ALA A 147 -4.55 8.47 -12.30
CA ALA A 147 -4.29 9.42 -13.37
C ALA A 147 -2.95 10.17 -13.17
N TRP A 148 -2.68 10.60 -11.94
CA TRP A 148 -1.43 11.25 -11.59
C TRP A 148 -0.22 10.31 -11.76
N LEU A 149 -0.29 9.08 -11.26
CA LEU A 149 0.76 8.07 -11.42
C LEU A 149 0.96 7.70 -12.89
N GLY A 150 -0.11 7.53 -13.66
CA GLY A 150 -0.05 7.30 -15.10
C GLY A 150 0.69 8.42 -15.84
N ARG A 151 0.42 9.69 -15.46
CA ARG A 151 1.17 10.85 -15.98
C ARG A 151 2.65 10.79 -15.60
N MET A 152 2.98 10.39 -14.37
CA MET A 152 4.38 10.23 -13.94
C MET A 152 5.10 9.14 -14.74
N LEU A 153 4.43 8.04 -15.07
CA LEU A 153 5.00 6.96 -15.90
C LEU A 153 5.23 7.37 -17.35
N CYS A 154 4.47 8.32 -17.87
CA CYS A 154 4.72 8.90 -19.19
C CYS A 154 5.95 9.80 -19.23
N GLN A 155 6.45 10.25 -18.07
CA GLN A 155 7.69 10.99 -17.94
C GLN A 155 8.87 10.02 -17.84
N GLN A 156 10.04 10.45 -18.28
CA GLN A 156 11.25 9.65 -18.12
C GLN A 156 11.68 9.65 -16.66
N ARG A 157 11.53 8.50 -16.02
CA ARG A 157 11.86 8.29 -14.61
C ARG A 157 12.93 7.19 -14.47
N PRO A 158 13.73 7.23 -13.40
CA PRO A 158 14.59 6.12 -13.03
C PRO A 158 13.76 4.83 -12.92
N ARG A 159 14.31 3.70 -13.33
CA ARG A 159 13.58 2.41 -13.37
C ARG A 159 12.95 2.03 -12.04
N LEU A 160 13.65 2.28 -10.94
CA LEU A 160 13.14 1.96 -9.61
C LEU A 160 11.92 2.80 -9.24
N GLU A 161 11.95 4.10 -9.55
CA GLU A 161 10.79 4.99 -9.39
C GLU A 161 9.61 4.53 -10.25
N ALA A 162 9.86 4.27 -11.54
CA ALA A 162 8.83 3.83 -12.48
C ALA A 162 8.22 2.49 -12.05
N MET A 163 9.01 1.55 -11.55
CA MET A 163 8.52 0.29 -10.98
C MET A 163 7.64 0.55 -9.75
N GLY A 164 8.08 1.42 -8.83
CA GLY A 164 7.27 1.80 -7.66
C GLY A 164 5.93 2.42 -8.08
N TYR A 165 5.94 3.37 -9.00
CA TYR A 165 4.71 3.98 -9.53
C TYR A 165 3.79 2.96 -10.20
N SER A 166 4.34 2.00 -10.95
CA SER A 166 3.57 0.94 -11.61
C SER A 166 2.87 0.02 -10.60
N LEU A 167 3.56 -0.39 -9.55
CA LEU A 167 2.99 -1.24 -8.50
C LEU A 167 1.91 -0.52 -7.70
N ILE A 168 2.13 0.76 -7.36
CA ILE A 168 1.13 1.58 -6.68
C ILE A 168 -0.09 1.82 -7.58
N LEU A 169 0.14 2.10 -8.87
CA LEU A 169 -0.92 2.25 -9.86
C LEU A 169 -1.76 0.97 -9.97
N GLY A 170 -1.10 -0.19 -10.03
CA GLY A 170 -1.77 -1.49 -10.06
C GLY A 170 -2.64 -1.71 -8.82
N GLY A 171 -2.11 -1.49 -7.62
CA GLY A 171 -2.85 -1.61 -6.38
C GLY A 171 -4.01 -0.62 -6.25
N ALA A 172 -3.83 0.63 -6.70
CA ALA A 172 -4.89 1.64 -6.70
C ALA A 172 -6.04 1.25 -7.64
N LEU A 173 -5.72 0.80 -8.86
CA LEU A 173 -6.73 0.35 -9.84
C LEU A 173 -7.41 -0.95 -9.38
N GLY A 174 -6.70 -1.88 -8.76
CA GLY A 174 -7.27 -3.08 -8.16
C GLY A 174 -8.33 -2.73 -7.10
N ASN A 175 -8.01 -1.80 -6.20
CA ASN A 175 -8.93 -1.31 -5.19
C ASN A 175 -10.11 -0.51 -5.78
N VAL A 176 -9.92 0.23 -6.86
CA VAL A 176 -11.03 0.88 -7.59
C VAL A 176 -11.95 -0.18 -8.20
N ALA A 177 -11.38 -1.21 -8.84
CA ALA A 177 -12.15 -2.31 -9.42
C ALA A 177 -13.01 -3.01 -8.36
N ASP A 178 -12.47 -3.30 -7.17
CA ASP A 178 -13.23 -3.91 -6.07
C ASP A 178 -14.42 -3.04 -5.65
N ARG A 179 -14.21 -1.74 -5.52
CA ARG A 179 -15.28 -0.82 -5.13
C ARG A 179 -16.35 -0.69 -6.21
N VAL A 180 -15.97 -0.71 -7.47
CA VAL A 180 -16.93 -0.63 -8.58
C VAL A 180 -17.71 -1.93 -8.75
N LEU A 181 -17.01 -3.07 -8.71
CA LEU A 181 -17.60 -4.38 -9.03
C LEU A 181 -18.25 -5.05 -7.83
N ARG A 182 -17.65 -4.92 -6.64
CA ARG A 182 -18.04 -5.64 -5.42
C ARG A 182 -18.63 -4.72 -4.34
N GLY A 183 -18.52 -3.41 -4.48
CA GLY A 183 -19.05 -2.44 -3.51
C GLY A 183 -18.17 -2.20 -2.28
N GLN A 184 -16.92 -2.64 -2.29
CA GLN A 184 -16.02 -2.64 -1.12
C GLN A 184 -14.63 -2.11 -1.48
#